data_e350c0c2d750ca95b92a62fe9d3c4c9d
#
_entry.id   e350c0c2d750ca95b92a62fe9d3c4c9d
#
_cell.length_a   1.000
_cell.length_b   1.000
_cell.length_c   1.000
_cell.angle_alpha   90.00
_cell.angle_beta   90.00
_cell.angle_gamma   90.00
#
_symmetry.space_group_name_H-M   'P 1'
#
loop_
_entity.id
_entity.type
_entity.pdbx_description
1 polymer ?
#
loop_
_entity_poly.entity_id
_entity_poly.type
_entity_poly.pdbx_seq_one_letter_code
_entity_poly.pdbx_strand_id
1 'polypeptide(L)'
;MKKVVIIGAGAMGSAFAFPCVDNNHDTNIIGTHLENEFVDKLKNNKNFHPTLKVNIPDSIKVFKFEKFRELFETNVDLIVLGISSKGIEWVSEQLNIISKDKKLPNILMLTKGLSIHDNKYELLVDKLRRLLKSQGINKVNISAVGGPCLAAGLANRIQSSVVIANEDIKTATKISNMLNTNYYHTSSSDDLNGVEVSAAIKNIFSMAVGAAKGLCS
;
A
#
# COMPACT_ATOMS: atom_id res chain seq x y z
N MET A 1 -13.26 0.91 15.18
CA MET A 1 -12.22 -0.09 14.84
C MET A 1 -12.55 -0.68 13.48
N LYS A 2 -11.58 -0.77 12.57
CA LYS A 2 -11.70 -1.33 11.22
C LYS A 2 -10.68 -2.44 11.05
N LYS A 3 -10.97 -3.46 10.22
CA LYS A 3 -9.99 -4.49 9.88
C LYS A 3 -9.24 -4.09 8.62
N VAL A 4 -7.91 -3.96 8.74
CA VAL A 4 -6.99 -3.63 7.65
C VAL A 4 -6.09 -4.83 7.38
N VAL A 5 -6.00 -5.25 6.12
CA VAL A 5 -5.09 -6.30 5.68
C VAL A 5 -4.09 -5.69 4.71
N ILE A 6 -2.81 -5.75 5.06
CA ILE A 6 -1.70 -5.25 4.26
C ILE A 6 -1.03 -6.44 3.58
N ILE A 7 -1.03 -6.47 2.26
CA ILE A 7 -0.39 -7.51 1.45
C ILE A 7 1.03 -7.03 1.08
N GLY A 8 2.02 -7.74 1.57
CA GLY A 8 3.45 -7.42 1.47
C GLY A 8 4.06 -7.01 2.81
N ALA A 9 5.01 -7.79 3.29
CA ALA A 9 5.75 -7.59 4.54
C ALA A 9 7.05 -6.79 4.33
N GLY A 10 7.27 -6.23 3.14
CA GLY A 10 8.39 -5.36 2.85
C GLY A 10 8.37 -4.04 3.63
N ALA A 11 9.40 -3.22 3.47
CA ALA A 11 9.58 -2.00 4.28
C ALA A 11 8.36 -1.07 4.27
N MET A 12 7.78 -0.77 3.10
CA MET A 12 6.65 0.16 3.04
C MET A 12 5.36 -0.46 3.58
N GLY A 13 5.07 -1.74 3.26
CA GLY A 13 3.89 -2.44 3.80
C GLY A 13 3.93 -2.53 5.32
N SER A 14 5.08 -2.91 5.88
CA SER A 14 5.28 -2.97 7.33
C SER A 14 5.20 -1.59 7.99
N ALA A 15 5.80 -0.55 7.40
CA ALA A 15 5.73 0.81 7.94
C ALA A 15 4.30 1.37 7.91
N PHE A 16 3.53 1.04 6.89
CA PHE A 16 2.15 1.50 6.75
C PHE A 16 1.20 0.92 7.82
N ALA A 17 1.58 -0.15 8.46
CA ALA A 17 0.81 -0.73 9.57
C ALA A 17 0.80 0.18 10.82
N PHE A 18 1.81 1.04 11.01
CA PHE A 18 1.91 1.92 12.18
C PHE A 18 0.75 2.91 12.27
N PRO A 19 0.47 3.76 11.27
CA PRO A 19 -0.69 4.66 11.34
C PRO A 19 -2.02 3.90 11.42
N CYS A 20 -2.12 2.69 10.90
CA CYS A 20 -3.33 1.88 11.05
C CYS A 20 -3.56 1.47 12.51
N VAL A 21 -2.54 0.93 13.19
CA VAL A 21 -2.66 0.49 14.58
C VAL A 21 -2.77 1.67 15.55
N ASP A 22 -2.08 2.78 15.27
CA ASP A 22 -2.14 4.00 16.09
C ASP A 22 -3.54 4.65 16.02
N ASN A 23 -4.32 4.37 14.98
CA ASN A 23 -5.76 4.69 14.87
C ASN A 23 -6.68 3.57 15.41
N ASN A 24 -6.17 2.65 16.21
CA ASN A 24 -6.91 1.54 16.81
C ASN A 24 -7.62 0.62 15.79
N HIS A 25 -7.01 0.37 14.64
CA HIS A 25 -7.50 -0.60 13.67
C HIS A 25 -6.92 -1.99 13.93
N ASP A 26 -7.70 -3.06 13.67
CA ASP A 26 -7.20 -4.44 13.64
C ASP A 26 -6.31 -4.59 12.40
N THR A 27 -5.00 -4.51 12.61
CA THR A 27 -4.01 -4.40 11.54
C THR A 27 -3.26 -5.71 11.36
N ASN A 28 -3.34 -6.24 10.16
CA ASN A 28 -2.78 -7.52 9.80
C ASN A 28 -1.87 -7.37 8.58
N ILE A 29 -0.62 -7.79 8.69
CA ILE A 29 0.32 -7.87 7.57
C ILE A 29 0.37 -9.31 7.11
N ILE A 30 0.28 -9.54 5.82
CA ILE A 30 0.52 -10.84 5.22
C ILE A 30 1.65 -10.75 4.20
N GLY A 31 2.67 -11.58 4.37
CA GLY A 31 3.75 -11.72 3.40
C GLY A 31 3.24 -12.27 2.07
N THR A 32 3.90 -11.91 0.99
CA THR A 32 3.73 -12.57 -0.32
C THR A 32 4.33 -13.98 -0.28
N HIS A 33 4.05 -14.78 -1.30
CA HIS A 33 4.67 -16.12 -1.44
C HIS A 33 6.21 -16.10 -1.47
N LEU A 34 6.83 -14.95 -1.72
CA LEU A 34 8.29 -14.76 -1.73
C LEU A 34 8.84 -14.32 -0.36
N GLU A 35 7.98 -13.99 0.60
CA GLU A 35 8.38 -13.37 1.88
C GLU A 35 8.24 -14.32 3.09
N ASN A 36 7.94 -15.61 2.89
CA ASN A 36 7.73 -16.54 3.99
C ASN A 36 8.96 -16.66 4.92
N GLU A 37 10.16 -16.79 4.36
CA GLU A 37 11.40 -16.80 5.16
C GLU A 37 11.66 -15.48 5.89
N PHE A 38 11.32 -14.37 5.23
CA PHE A 38 11.42 -13.06 5.85
C PHE A 38 10.47 -12.91 7.05
N VAL A 39 9.24 -13.37 6.91
CA VAL A 39 8.25 -13.36 8.00
C VAL A 39 8.72 -14.25 9.16
N ASP A 40 9.32 -15.41 8.90
CA ASP A 40 9.89 -16.26 9.95
C ASP A 40 11.04 -15.56 10.68
N LYS A 41 11.97 -14.97 9.94
CA LYS A 41 13.10 -14.23 10.52
C LYS A 41 12.62 -13.06 11.39
N LEU A 42 11.60 -12.33 10.92
CA LEU A 42 11.00 -11.23 11.66
C LEU A 42 10.40 -11.70 12.99
N LYS A 43 9.57 -12.75 12.97
CA LYS A 43 8.94 -13.33 14.16
C LYS A 43 9.98 -13.88 15.15
N ASN A 44 10.98 -14.59 14.66
CA ASN A 44 12.04 -15.18 15.50
C ASN A 44 12.96 -14.12 16.13
N ASN A 45 12.98 -12.90 15.60
CA ASN A 45 13.77 -11.79 16.11
C ASN A 45 12.91 -10.70 16.76
N LYS A 46 11.97 -11.06 17.62
CA LYS A 46 11.10 -10.14 18.38
C LYS A 46 10.41 -9.10 17.46
N ASN A 47 9.95 -9.51 16.30
CA ASN A 47 9.35 -8.66 15.30
C ASN A 47 10.25 -7.51 14.79
N PHE A 48 11.58 -7.65 14.89
CA PHE A 48 12.54 -6.65 14.39
C PHE A 48 12.58 -6.66 12.87
N HIS A 49 12.25 -5.51 12.26
CA HIS A 49 12.29 -5.33 10.82
C HIS A 49 13.65 -4.74 10.39
N PRO A 50 14.51 -5.50 9.69
CA PRO A 50 15.92 -5.11 9.44
C PRO A 50 16.07 -3.84 8.59
N THR A 51 15.19 -3.63 7.62
CA THR A 51 15.22 -2.44 6.75
C THR A 51 14.69 -1.20 7.45
N LEU A 52 13.68 -1.34 8.29
CA LEU A 52 13.11 -0.21 9.05
C LEU A 52 13.92 0.11 10.31
N LYS A 53 14.70 -0.86 10.79
CA LYS A 53 15.48 -0.79 12.04
C LYS A 53 14.62 -0.51 13.29
N VAL A 54 13.40 -1.04 13.29
CA VAL A 54 12.45 -0.94 14.40
C VAL A 54 11.79 -2.29 14.66
N ASN A 55 11.27 -2.49 15.86
CA ASN A 55 10.40 -3.61 16.15
C ASN A 55 8.97 -3.25 15.72
N ILE A 56 8.32 -4.16 14.99
CA ILE A 56 6.90 -4.04 14.69
C ILE A 56 6.12 -4.29 15.99
N PRO A 57 5.21 -3.38 16.39
CA PRO A 57 4.39 -3.56 17.60
C PRO A 57 3.62 -4.89 17.60
N ASP A 58 3.50 -5.54 18.76
CA ASP A 58 2.80 -6.82 18.91
C ASP A 58 1.30 -6.73 18.56
N SER A 59 0.73 -5.52 18.61
CA SER A 59 -0.63 -5.24 18.15
C SER A 59 -0.82 -5.40 16.63
N ILE A 60 0.28 -5.42 15.86
CA ILE A 60 0.29 -5.69 14.42
C ILE A 60 0.57 -7.18 14.23
N LYS A 61 -0.42 -7.89 13.72
CA LYS A 61 -0.29 -9.33 13.45
C LYS A 61 0.38 -9.56 12.10
N VAL A 62 1.45 -10.35 12.09
CA VAL A 62 2.18 -10.68 10.85
C VAL A 62 1.98 -12.15 10.51
N PHE A 63 1.62 -12.42 9.26
CA PHE A 63 1.29 -13.77 8.78
C PHE A 63 2.11 -14.14 7.55
N LYS A 64 2.40 -15.44 7.41
CA LYS A 64 2.89 -16.02 6.16
C LYS A 64 1.78 -16.13 5.13
N PHE A 65 2.17 -16.28 3.88
CA PHE A 65 1.23 -16.37 2.75
C PHE A 65 0.20 -17.50 2.87
N GLU A 66 0.54 -18.62 3.49
CA GLU A 66 -0.37 -19.75 3.69
C GLU A 66 -1.65 -19.37 4.44
N LYS A 67 -1.59 -18.31 5.27
CA LYS A 67 -2.75 -17.77 6.01
C LYS A 67 -3.59 -16.78 5.19
N PHE A 68 -3.30 -16.59 3.90
CA PHE A 68 -3.94 -15.59 3.06
C PHE A 68 -5.48 -15.73 3.06
N ARG A 69 -6.00 -16.90 2.75
CA ARG A 69 -7.46 -17.14 2.70
C ARG A 69 -8.14 -16.93 4.04
N GLU A 70 -7.54 -17.45 5.12
CA GLU A 70 -8.08 -17.35 6.47
C GLU A 70 -8.29 -15.89 6.91
N LEU A 71 -7.38 -14.97 6.54
CA LEU A 71 -7.52 -13.56 6.87
C LEU A 71 -8.76 -12.89 6.23
N PHE A 72 -9.24 -13.44 5.13
CA PHE A 72 -10.39 -12.94 4.39
C PHE A 72 -11.71 -13.70 4.69
N GLU A 73 -11.72 -14.69 5.58
CA GLU A 73 -12.95 -15.34 6.03
C GLU A 73 -13.86 -14.37 6.77
N THR A 74 -13.30 -13.43 7.52
CA THR A 74 -14.04 -12.34 8.16
C THR A 74 -14.07 -11.08 7.28
N ASN A 75 -14.94 -10.13 7.62
CA ASN A 75 -15.00 -8.87 6.89
C ASN A 75 -13.72 -8.06 7.03
N VAL A 76 -13.17 -7.63 5.89
CA VAL A 76 -12.06 -6.70 5.77
C VAL A 76 -12.60 -5.36 5.27
N ASP A 77 -12.21 -4.26 5.90
CA ASP A 77 -12.64 -2.91 5.52
C ASP A 77 -11.72 -2.27 4.47
N LEU A 78 -10.42 -2.60 4.53
CA LEU A 78 -9.41 -2.06 3.63
C LEU A 78 -8.32 -3.10 3.34
N ILE A 79 -8.05 -3.31 2.06
CA ILE A 79 -6.84 -4.00 1.59
C ILE A 79 -5.81 -2.96 1.22
N VAL A 80 -4.58 -3.12 1.72
CA VAL A 80 -3.44 -2.26 1.37
C VAL A 80 -2.43 -3.08 0.59
N LEU A 81 -2.04 -2.61 -0.59
CA LEU A 81 -1.05 -3.28 -1.43
C LEU A 81 0.34 -2.67 -1.21
N GLY A 82 1.14 -3.31 -0.37
CA GLY A 82 2.53 -2.95 -0.07
C GLY A 82 3.56 -3.73 -0.89
N ILE A 83 3.22 -4.10 -2.12
CA ILE A 83 4.02 -4.91 -3.04
C ILE A 83 4.75 -4.06 -4.08
N SER A 84 5.73 -4.64 -4.78
CA SER A 84 6.36 -3.99 -5.93
C SER A 84 5.43 -3.99 -7.16
N SER A 85 5.73 -3.12 -8.16
CA SER A 85 4.98 -3.09 -9.43
C SER A 85 4.97 -4.42 -10.18
N LYS A 86 6.01 -5.24 -10.00
CA LYS A 86 6.09 -6.61 -10.57
C LYS A 86 5.12 -7.59 -9.92
N GLY A 87 4.66 -7.30 -8.69
CA GLY A 87 3.71 -8.16 -7.97
C GLY A 87 2.23 -7.92 -8.31
N ILE A 88 1.90 -6.93 -9.14
CA ILE A 88 0.50 -6.56 -9.43
C ILE A 88 -0.26 -7.69 -10.13
N GLU A 89 0.37 -8.41 -11.05
CA GLU A 89 -0.23 -9.55 -11.72
C GLU A 89 -0.56 -10.65 -10.72
N TRP A 90 0.43 -11.05 -9.93
CA TRP A 90 0.24 -12.03 -8.87
C TRP A 90 -0.86 -11.63 -7.88
N VAL A 91 -0.87 -10.39 -7.39
CA VAL A 91 -1.89 -9.97 -6.43
C VAL A 91 -3.28 -9.93 -7.04
N SER A 92 -3.41 -9.63 -8.34
CA SER A 92 -4.71 -9.68 -9.03
C SER A 92 -5.32 -11.09 -9.01
N GLU A 93 -4.49 -12.13 -9.17
CA GLU A 93 -4.90 -13.52 -9.05
C GLU A 93 -5.36 -13.85 -7.62
N GLN A 94 -4.63 -13.36 -6.60
CA GLN A 94 -5.01 -13.58 -5.21
C GLN A 94 -6.33 -12.87 -4.86
N LEU A 95 -6.53 -11.65 -5.35
CA LEU A 95 -7.77 -10.91 -5.18
C LEU A 95 -8.95 -11.60 -5.88
N ASN A 96 -8.71 -12.21 -7.04
CA ASN A 96 -9.73 -13.01 -7.72
C ASN A 96 -10.19 -14.21 -6.88
N ILE A 97 -9.25 -14.88 -6.20
CA ILE A 97 -9.59 -16.01 -5.32
C ILE A 97 -10.55 -15.56 -4.20
N ILE A 98 -10.27 -14.40 -3.59
CA ILE A 98 -11.11 -13.84 -2.52
C ILE A 98 -12.47 -13.40 -3.07
N SER A 99 -12.51 -12.84 -4.26
CA SER A 99 -13.71 -12.26 -4.86
C SER A 99 -14.80 -13.29 -5.20
N LYS A 100 -14.44 -14.57 -5.28
CA LYS A 100 -15.41 -15.66 -5.54
C LYS A 100 -16.45 -15.80 -4.44
N ASP A 101 -16.05 -15.52 -3.21
CA ASP A 101 -16.89 -15.72 -2.04
C ASP A 101 -17.48 -14.40 -1.51
N LYS A 102 -16.83 -13.27 -1.80
CA LYS A 102 -17.20 -11.94 -1.24
C LYS A 102 -16.84 -10.81 -2.21
N LYS A 103 -17.61 -9.73 -2.11
CA LYS A 103 -17.23 -8.47 -2.76
C LYS A 103 -15.90 -7.97 -2.17
N LEU A 104 -14.96 -7.58 -3.05
CA LEU A 104 -13.71 -6.98 -2.61
C LEU A 104 -13.96 -5.67 -1.84
N PRO A 105 -13.28 -5.47 -0.70
CA PRO A 105 -13.29 -4.20 0.01
C PRO A 105 -12.55 -3.12 -0.80
N ASN A 106 -12.48 -1.90 -0.25
CA ASN A 106 -11.63 -0.86 -0.82
C ASN A 106 -10.18 -1.31 -0.84
N ILE A 107 -9.48 -1.01 -1.93
CA ILE A 107 -8.05 -1.30 -2.10
C ILE A 107 -7.29 0.01 -2.09
N LEU A 108 -6.20 0.08 -1.33
CA LEU A 108 -5.25 1.20 -1.34
C LEU A 108 -3.90 0.71 -1.84
N MET A 109 -3.41 1.30 -2.92
CA MET A 109 -2.10 0.99 -3.48
C MET A 109 -1.03 1.91 -2.90
N LEU A 110 0.02 1.32 -2.31
CA LEU A 110 1.25 2.01 -1.92
C LEU A 110 2.29 1.99 -3.05
N THR A 111 2.09 1.08 -4.01
CA THR A 111 2.98 0.85 -5.15
C THR A 111 2.99 2.07 -6.06
N LYS A 112 4.18 2.50 -6.45
CA LYS A 112 4.40 3.68 -7.31
C LYS A 112 5.07 3.25 -8.60
N GLY A 113 4.76 3.94 -9.69
CA GLY A 113 5.37 3.70 -10.98
C GLY A 113 4.35 3.66 -12.12
N LEU A 114 4.85 3.33 -13.30
CA LEU A 114 4.07 3.15 -14.50
C LEU A 114 4.32 1.75 -15.06
N SER A 115 3.38 1.22 -15.80
CA SER A 115 3.53 0.03 -16.63
C SER A 115 3.39 0.40 -18.11
N ILE A 116 3.60 -0.58 -18.97
CA ILE A 116 3.36 -0.47 -20.42
C ILE A 116 2.35 -1.53 -20.81
N HIS A 117 1.31 -1.12 -21.50
CA HIS A 117 0.31 -1.98 -22.11
C HIS A 117 -0.02 -1.45 -23.50
N ASP A 118 -0.01 -2.33 -24.50
CA ASP A 118 -0.25 -1.98 -25.92
C ASP A 118 0.59 -0.77 -26.40
N ASN A 119 1.88 -0.77 -26.07
CA ASN A 119 2.84 0.30 -26.37
C ASN A 119 2.47 1.68 -25.80
N LYS A 120 1.62 1.74 -24.77
CA LYS A 120 1.25 2.98 -24.07
C LYS A 120 1.58 2.87 -22.60
N TYR A 121 1.90 4.02 -21.97
CA TYR A 121 2.01 4.08 -20.52
C TYR A 121 0.66 3.83 -19.87
N GLU A 122 0.66 3.02 -18.83
CA GLU A 122 -0.52 2.65 -18.05
C GLU A 122 -0.24 2.91 -16.56
N LEU A 123 -1.17 3.53 -15.88
CA LEU A 123 -1.11 3.69 -14.42
C LEU A 123 -1.26 2.34 -13.72
N LEU A 124 -0.67 2.19 -12.54
CA LEU A 124 -0.71 0.89 -11.86
C LEU A 124 -2.11 0.55 -11.33
N VAL A 125 -2.90 1.56 -10.97
CA VAL A 125 -4.33 1.37 -10.64
C VAL A 125 -5.09 0.84 -11.85
N ASP A 126 -4.85 1.39 -13.03
CA ASP A 126 -5.51 0.94 -14.26
C ASP A 126 -5.06 -0.46 -14.67
N LYS A 127 -3.76 -0.78 -14.50
CA LYS A 127 -3.25 -2.14 -14.67
C LYS A 127 -4.00 -3.13 -13.78
N LEU A 128 -4.11 -2.83 -12.48
CA LEU A 128 -4.82 -3.71 -11.55
C LEU A 128 -6.31 -3.82 -11.93
N ARG A 129 -6.96 -2.72 -12.26
CA ARG A 129 -8.38 -2.69 -12.69
C ARG A 129 -8.59 -3.53 -13.95
N ARG A 130 -7.74 -3.41 -14.95
CA ARG A 130 -7.78 -4.18 -16.17
C ARG A 130 -7.62 -5.69 -15.92
N LEU A 131 -6.65 -6.08 -15.09
CA LEU A 131 -6.41 -7.47 -14.72
C LEU A 131 -7.61 -8.07 -13.96
N LEU A 132 -8.19 -7.34 -13.01
CA LEU A 132 -9.37 -7.79 -12.29
C LEU A 132 -10.59 -7.90 -13.22
N LYS A 133 -10.75 -6.95 -14.13
CA LYS A 133 -11.83 -6.97 -15.13
C LYS A 133 -11.73 -8.18 -16.07
N SER A 134 -10.52 -8.55 -16.52
CA SER A 134 -10.31 -9.75 -17.36
C SER A 134 -10.65 -11.05 -16.62
N GLN A 135 -10.68 -11.02 -15.30
CA GLN A 135 -11.07 -12.12 -14.42
C GLN A 135 -12.56 -12.06 -14.00
N GLY A 136 -13.34 -11.14 -14.58
CA GLY A 136 -14.77 -10.99 -14.32
C GLY A 136 -15.13 -10.06 -13.15
N ILE A 137 -14.16 -9.40 -12.52
CA ILE A 137 -14.38 -8.47 -11.41
C ILE A 137 -14.53 -7.05 -11.96
N ASN A 138 -15.77 -6.64 -12.22
CA ASN A 138 -16.06 -5.36 -12.88
C ASN A 138 -16.21 -4.16 -11.92
N LYS A 139 -16.41 -4.40 -10.63
CA LYS A 139 -16.65 -3.34 -9.63
C LYS A 139 -15.66 -3.47 -8.47
N VAL A 140 -14.61 -2.70 -8.51
CA VAL A 140 -13.62 -2.60 -7.45
C VAL A 140 -13.23 -1.14 -7.24
N ASN A 141 -13.18 -0.72 -5.98
CA ASN A 141 -12.70 0.61 -5.59
C ASN A 141 -11.22 0.54 -5.30
N ILE A 142 -10.41 1.14 -6.16
CA ILE A 142 -8.96 1.20 -6.00
C ILE A 142 -8.56 2.65 -5.79
N SER A 143 -7.84 2.89 -4.73
CA SER A 143 -7.25 4.19 -4.37
C SER A 143 -5.73 4.11 -4.47
N ALA A 144 -5.08 5.23 -4.64
CA ALA A 144 -3.62 5.35 -4.57
C ALA A 144 -3.21 6.36 -3.49
N VAL A 145 -1.97 6.22 -3.00
CA VAL A 145 -1.37 7.19 -2.10
C VAL A 145 -0.12 7.80 -2.73
N GLY A 146 -0.09 9.12 -2.79
CA GLY A 146 1.05 9.91 -3.24
C GLY A 146 1.57 10.84 -2.14
N GLY A 147 2.85 11.22 -2.21
CA GLY A 147 3.44 12.18 -1.29
C GLY A 147 4.81 11.76 -0.76
N PRO A 148 5.51 12.70 -0.08
CA PRO A 148 6.84 12.50 0.51
C PRO A 148 6.73 11.71 1.81
N CYS A 149 6.75 10.38 1.70
CA CYS A 149 6.73 9.46 2.83
C CYS A 149 7.77 8.37 2.62
N LEU A 150 8.75 8.29 3.52
CA LEU A 150 9.76 7.24 3.57
C LEU A 150 9.35 6.19 4.59
N ALA A 151 9.52 4.91 4.25
CA ALA A 151 9.14 3.80 5.10
C ALA A 151 9.77 3.87 6.51
N ALA A 152 11.08 4.13 6.59
CA ALA A 152 11.76 4.26 7.87
C ALA A 152 11.25 5.46 8.69
N GLY A 153 10.95 6.59 8.02
CA GLY A 153 10.36 7.76 8.67
C GLY A 153 8.98 7.45 9.23
N LEU A 154 8.13 6.80 8.45
CA LEU A 154 6.77 6.44 8.86
C LEU A 154 6.77 5.48 10.07
N ALA A 155 7.64 4.46 10.05
CA ALA A 155 7.79 3.52 11.15
C ALA A 155 8.31 4.18 12.45
N ASN A 156 9.07 5.26 12.33
CA ASN A 156 9.55 6.08 13.44
C ASN A 156 8.61 7.25 13.77
N ARG A 157 7.40 7.28 13.22
CA ARG A 157 6.38 8.33 13.43
C ARG A 157 6.88 9.74 13.11
N ILE A 158 7.79 9.86 12.12
CA ILE A 158 8.26 11.16 11.61
C ILE A 158 7.15 11.79 10.78
N GLN A 159 6.95 13.09 10.97
CA GLN A 159 5.94 13.88 10.27
C GLN A 159 6.01 13.63 8.75
N SER A 160 4.91 13.18 8.21
CA SER A 160 4.73 12.88 6.79
C SER A 160 3.38 13.40 6.32
N SER A 161 3.32 13.92 5.10
CA SER A 161 2.10 14.40 4.49
C SER A 161 1.87 13.69 3.16
N VAL A 162 0.67 13.14 2.97
CA VAL A 162 0.31 12.37 1.78
C VAL A 162 -1.09 12.70 1.30
N VAL A 163 -1.36 12.40 0.04
CA VAL A 163 -2.67 12.50 -0.59
C VAL A 163 -3.21 11.09 -0.85
N ILE A 164 -4.40 10.81 -0.39
CA ILE A 164 -5.16 9.62 -0.76
C ILE A 164 -6.06 10.00 -1.93
N ALA A 165 -5.90 9.34 -3.06
CA ALA A 165 -6.66 9.64 -4.25
C ALA A 165 -7.58 8.48 -4.66
N ASN A 166 -8.80 8.84 -5.08
CA ASN A 166 -9.78 7.94 -5.65
C ASN A 166 -10.75 8.75 -6.52
N GLU A 167 -11.21 8.21 -7.65
CA GLU A 167 -12.21 8.87 -8.51
C GLU A 167 -13.49 9.27 -7.75
N ASP A 168 -13.85 8.52 -6.70
CA ASP A 168 -14.88 8.92 -5.73
C ASP A 168 -14.25 9.61 -4.52
N ILE A 169 -14.37 10.93 -4.45
CA ILE A 169 -13.83 11.75 -3.33
C ILE A 169 -14.33 11.28 -1.96
N LYS A 170 -15.53 10.71 -1.87
CA LYS A 170 -16.07 10.18 -0.61
C LYS A 170 -15.27 8.97 -0.14
N THR A 171 -14.88 8.09 -1.06
CA THR A 171 -14.00 6.96 -0.77
C THR A 171 -12.61 7.43 -0.36
N ALA A 172 -12.01 8.39 -1.08
CA ALA A 172 -10.73 8.98 -0.72
C ALA A 172 -10.76 9.59 0.69
N THR A 173 -11.79 10.40 0.99
CA THR A 173 -11.95 11.03 2.31
C THR A 173 -12.15 9.99 3.43
N LYS A 174 -12.92 8.95 3.18
CA LYS A 174 -13.11 7.87 4.16
C LYS A 174 -11.80 7.18 4.50
N ILE A 175 -10.99 6.84 3.50
CA ILE A 175 -9.68 6.20 3.72
C ILE A 175 -8.71 7.18 4.38
N SER A 176 -8.68 8.44 3.94
CA SER A 176 -7.88 9.50 4.55
C SER A 176 -8.17 9.61 6.05
N ASN A 177 -9.44 9.72 6.44
CA ASN A 177 -9.85 9.81 7.85
C ASN A 177 -9.49 8.54 8.67
N MET A 178 -9.45 7.37 8.05
CA MET A 178 -9.00 6.13 8.71
C MET A 178 -7.52 6.14 9.06
N LEU A 179 -6.70 6.85 8.28
CA LEU A 179 -5.25 6.76 8.33
C LEU A 179 -4.58 7.96 8.99
N ASN A 180 -5.31 9.07 9.11
CA ASN A 180 -4.78 10.33 9.61
C ASN A 180 -4.38 10.22 11.10
N THR A 181 -3.13 10.58 11.42
CA THR A 181 -2.58 10.62 12.79
C THR A 181 -1.92 11.97 13.03
N ASN A 182 -1.35 12.16 14.23
CA ASN A 182 -0.58 13.36 14.56
C ASN A 182 0.79 13.45 13.86
N TYR A 183 1.20 12.40 13.12
CA TYR A 183 2.45 12.35 12.37
C TYR A 183 2.26 11.92 10.89
N TYR A 184 1.15 11.28 10.56
CA TYR A 184 0.81 10.87 9.19
C TYR A 184 -0.40 11.67 8.73
N HIS A 185 -0.14 12.85 8.16
CA HIS A 185 -1.17 13.78 7.71
C HIS A 185 -1.67 13.36 6.33
N THR A 186 -2.95 13.08 6.25
CA THR A 186 -3.59 12.63 5.01
C THR A 186 -4.59 13.66 4.51
N SER A 187 -4.52 14.00 3.25
CA SER A 187 -5.57 14.72 2.52
C SER A 187 -6.20 13.82 1.47
N SER A 188 -7.33 14.23 0.91
CA SER A 188 -8.06 13.48 -0.11
C SER A 188 -8.12 14.25 -1.42
N SER A 189 -8.09 13.52 -2.55
CA SER A 189 -8.23 14.06 -3.91
C SER A 189 -9.08 13.12 -4.75
N ASP A 190 -9.83 13.66 -5.69
CA ASP A 190 -10.51 12.93 -6.78
C ASP A 190 -9.64 12.79 -8.02
N ASP A 191 -8.51 13.50 -8.10
CA ASP A 191 -7.52 13.37 -9.18
C ASP A 191 -6.58 12.17 -8.93
N LEU A 192 -7.10 10.96 -9.12
CA LEU A 192 -6.33 9.73 -9.00
C LEU A 192 -5.16 9.69 -9.98
N ASN A 193 -5.40 10.13 -11.23
CA ASN A 193 -4.39 10.10 -12.28
C ASN A 193 -3.23 11.06 -11.97
N GLY A 194 -3.53 12.29 -11.58
CA GLY A 194 -2.51 13.28 -11.22
C GLY A 194 -1.65 12.83 -10.05
N VAL A 195 -2.26 12.22 -9.02
CA VAL A 195 -1.51 11.69 -7.86
C VAL A 195 -0.60 10.54 -8.25
N GLU A 196 -1.05 9.58 -9.06
CA GLU A 196 -0.22 8.45 -9.50
C GLU A 196 0.93 8.91 -10.42
N VAL A 197 0.65 9.77 -11.41
CA VAL A 197 1.68 10.32 -12.30
C VAL A 197 2.73 11.08 -11.49
N SER A 198 2.31 11.98 -10.61
CA SER A 198 3.21 12.75 -9.76
C SER A 198 4.09 11.86 -8.89
N ALA A 199 3.52 10.80 -8.31
CA ALA A 199 4.26 9.84 -7.51
C ALA A 199 5.28 9.03 -8.33
N ALA A 200 4.99 8.74 -9.60
CA ALA A 200 5.88 8.01 -10.50
C ALA A 200 7.08 8.86 -10.96
N ILE A 201 6.84 10.14 -11.32
CA ILE A 201 7.88 11.01 -11.91
C ILE A 201 8.66 11.85 -10.90
N LYS A 202 8.31 11.81 -9.62
CA LYS A 202 8.91 12.66 -8.56
C LYS A 202 10.46 12.64 -8.54
N ASN A 203 11.08 11.51 -8.89
CA ASN A 203 12.53 11.37 -8.87
C ASN A 203 13.23 12.23 -9.95
N ILE A 204 12.53 12.55 -11.04
CA ILE A 204 13.04 13.47 -12.09
C ILE A 204 13.27 14.85 -11.48
N PHE A 205 12.31 15.34 -10.69
CA PHE A 205 12.45 16.64 -10.01
C PHE A 205 13.56 16.61 -8.95
N SER A 206 13.70 15.50 -8.21
CA SER A 206 14.78 15.34 -7.24
C SER A 206 16.17 15.38 -7.92
N MET A 207 16.30 14.76 -9.10
CA MET A 207 17.52 14.82 -9.91
C MET A 207 17.82 16.24 -10.39
N ALA A 208 16.81 16.98 -10.88
CA ALA A 208 16.97 18.37 -11.31
C ALA A 208 17.46 19.27 -10.18
N VAL A 209 16.87 19.13 -8.98
CA VAL A 209 17.30 19.87 -7.78
C VAL A 209 18.74 19.50 -7.37
N GLY A 210 19.09 18.21 -7.42
CA GLY A 210 20.45 17.75 -7.13
C GLY A 210 21.49 18.30 -8.11
N ALA A 211 21.16 18.30 -9.40
CA ALA A 211 22.02 18.87 -10.44
C ALA A 211 22.19 20.39 -10.26
N ALA A 212 21.13 21.14 -10.00
CA ALA A 212 21.20 22.58 -9.75
C ALA A 212 22.10 22.91 -8.54
N LYS A 213 21.97 22.16 -7.44
CA LYS A 213 22.84 22.32 -6.26
C LYS A 213 24.32 22.04 -6.59
N GLY A 214 24.61 20.99 -7.36
CA GLY A 214 25.96 20.63 -7.74
C GLY A 214 26.62 21.63 -8.72
N LEU A 215 25.81 22.38 -9.48
CA LEU A 215 26.33 23.44 -10.38
C LEU A 215 26.56 24.77 -9.64
N CYS A 216 25.94 24.96 -8.48
CA CYS A 216 26.06 26.18 -7.67
C CYS A 216 27.09 26.05 -6.52
N SER A 217 27.71 24.87 -6.35
CA SER A 217 28.79 24.61 -5.40
C SER A 217 30.14 24.66 -6.05
#